data_aa6ffa1836d9df61dcf0c750523d1973
#
_entry.id   aa6ffa1836d9df61dcf0c750523d1973
#
_cell.length_a   1.000
_cell.length_b   1.000
_cell.length_c   1.000
_cell.angle_alpha   90.00
_cell.angle_beta   90.00
_cell.angle_gamma   90.00
#
_symmetry.space_group_name_H-M   'P 1'
#
loop_
_entity.id
_entity.type
_entity.pdbx_description
1 polymer ?
#
loop_
_entity_poly.entity_id
_entity_poly.type
_entity_poly.pdbx_seq_one_letter_code
_entity_poly.pdbx_strand_id
1 'polypeptide(L)'
;RKKPGRVIMTTIVEQALAEDIGEGDITTNLCVSPSQISTATITAREKLILSGAEILEEVFVGHALACPHKSGAELNPGATIATIQAPTRILLSRERTALNFLQRLSGIATLTSQYVKAIQHTNCRILDTSKPTPGLRLLEKAATLAGGATTHRMDLYVPILTQHHHTPAAAQHHAAFEKTPPAHGPAASEARPTQKHD
;
A
#
# COMPACT_ATOMS: atom_id res chain seq x y z
N ARG A 1 13.21 -5.32 -18.48
CA ARG A 1 13.15 -4.10 -17.64
C ARG A 1 12.11 -4.33 -16.55
N LYS A 2 12.50 -4.23 -15.26
CA LYS A 2 11.57 -4.29 -14.12
C LYS A 2 10.56 -3.12 -14.22
N LYS A 3 9.27 -3.37 -13.93
CA LYS A 3 8.25 -2.30 -13.90
C LYS A 3 8.63 -1.28 -12.80
N PRO A 4 8.47 0.04 -13.02
CA PRO A 4 8.85 1.06 -12.05
C PRO A 4 8.28 0.85 -10.64
N GLY A 5 7.02 0.43 -10.53
CA GLY A 5 6.40 0.14 -9.24
C GLY A 5 7.06 -1.01 -8.47
N ARG A 6 7.59 -2.02 -9.17
CA ARG A 6 8.32 -3.12 -8.53
C ARG A 6 9.68 -2.68 -7.99
N VAL A 7 10.36 -1.78 -8.68
CA VAL A 7 11.66 -1.23 -8.19
C VAL A 7 11.45 -0.46 -6.90
N ILE A 8 10.42 0.40 -6.82
CA ILE A 8 10.10 1.16 -5.60
C ILE A 8 9.76 0.20 -4.45
N MET A 9 8.96 -0.82 -4.68
CA MET A 9 8.56 -1.81 -3.67
C MET A 9 9.78 -2.56 -3.13
N THR A 10 10.67 -3.05 -3.99
CA THR A 10 11.91 -3.73 -3.59
C THR A 10 12.75 -2.82 -2.68
N THR A 11 12.93 -1.54 -3.06
CA THR A 11 13.71 -0.58 -2.26
C THR A 11 13.10 -0.34 -0.87
N ILE A 12 11.77 -0.22 -0.77
CA ILE A 12 11.08 -0.03 0.52
C ILE A 12 11.25 -1.25 1.42
N VAL A 13 11.11 -2.46 0.87
CA VAL A 13 11.29 -3.71 1.62
C VAL A 13 12.74 -3.85 2.10
N GLU A 14 13.72 -3.56 1.24
CA GLU A 14 15.13 -3.60 1.60
C GLU A 14 15.46 -2.61 2.74
N GLN A 15 14.92 -1.39 2.69
CA GLN A 15 15.09 -0.40 3.75
C GLN A 15 14.46 -0.86 5.08
N ALA A 16 13.25 -1.40 5.03
CA ALA A 16 12.55 -1.90 6.22
C ALA A 16 13.28 -3.10 6.85
N LEU A 17 13.81 -4.02 6.03
CA LEU A 17 14.62 -5.13 6.51
C LEU A 17 15.95 -4.65 7.12
N ALA A 18 16.60 -3.66 6.50
CA ALA A 18 17.84 -3.09 7.04
C ALA A 18 17.60 -2.36 8.36
N GLU A 19 16.49 -1.64 8.51
CA GLU A 19 16.09 -0.98 9.76
C GLU A 19 15.84 -2.00 10.88
N ASP A 20 15.16 -3.11 10.58
CA ASP A 20 14.71 -4.08 11.56
C ASP A 20 15.82 -5.07 11.98
N ILE A 21 16.65 -5.51 11.04
CA ILE A 21 17.68 -6.52 11.27
C ILE A 21 19.01 -5.89 11.71
N GLY A 22 19.33 -4.69 11.18
CA GLY A 22 20.58 -4.00 11.49
C GLY A 22 21.81 -4.86 11.22
N GLU A 23 22.70 -5.01 12.21
CA GLU A 23 23.90 -5.84 12.13
C GLU A 23 23.65 -7.35 12.25
N GLY A 24 22.37 -7.74 12.52
CA GLY A 24 21.96 -9.14 12.59
C GLY A 24 21.05 -9.49 13.75
N ASP A 25 20.28 -10.55 13.60
CA ASP A 25 19.41 -11.09 14.65
C ASP A 25 20.23 -11.96 15.63
N ILE A 26 20.67 -11.34 16.71
CA ILE A 26 21.53 -11.95 17.74
C ILE A 26 20.84 -13.20 18.33
N THR A 27 19.56 -13.08 18.70
CA THR A 27 18.81 -14.18 19.33
C THR A 27 18.69 -15.38 18.41
N THR A 28 18.25 -15.14 17.18
CA THR A 28 18.12 -16.20 16.19
C THR A 28 19.47 -16.85 15.87
N ASN A 29 20.52 -16.05 15.77
CA ASN A 29 21.86 -16.57 15.48
C ASN A 29 22.42 -17.46 16.60
N LEU A 30 22.08 -17.18 17.86
CA LEU A 30 22.48 -17.98 19.02
C LEU A 30 21.64 -19.26 19.17
N CYS A 31 20.33 -19.17 18.92
CA CYS A 31 19.39 -20.27 19.27
C CYS A 31 19.13 -21.24 18.12
N VAL A 32 19.36 -20.87 16.86
CA VAL A 32 18.94 -21.64 15.68
C VAL A 32 20.15 -22.09 14.87
N SER A 33 20.19 -23.36 14.48
CA SER A 33 21.23 -23.88 13.59
C SER A 33 21.18 -23.21 12.22
N PRO A 34 22.34 -22.84 11.62
CA PRO A 34 22.37 -22.27 10.28
C PRO A 34 21.80 -23.17 9.18
N SER A 35 21.85 -24.49 9.38
CA SER A 35 21.39 -25.50 8.42
C SER A 35 19.92 -25.85 8.58
N GLN A 36 19.24 -25.34 9.61
CA GLN A 36 17.85 -25.65 9.87
C GLN A 36 16.94 -24.99 8.84
N ILE A 37 16.07 -25.79 8.22
CA ILE A 37 15.02 -25.34 7.31
C ILE A 37 13.68 -25.58 7.99
N SER A 38 12.76 -24.62 7.87
CA SER A 38 11.41 -24.70 8.42
C SER A 38 10.37 -24.23 7.42
N THR A 39 9.13 -24.57 7.71
CA THR A 39 7.96 -24.02 7.00
C THR A 39 7.17 -23.16 7.98
N ALA A 40 6.93 -21.91 7.60
CA ALA A 40 6.09 -20.96 8.31
C ALA A 40 4.77 -20.79 7.58
N THR A 41 3.68 -20.61 8.33
CA THR A 41 2.35 -20.30 7.78
C THR A 41 1.83 -19.02 8.39
N ILE A 42 1.43 -18.07 7.55
CA ILE A 42 0.75 -16.85 7.96
C ILE A 42 -0.75 -17.06 7.80
N THR A 43 -1.52 -16.81 8.86
CA THR A 43 -2.98 -17.01 8.89
C THR A 43 -3.70 -15.73 9.28
N ALA A 44 -4.88 -15.51 8.72
CA ALA A 44 -5.79 -14.45 9.13
C ALA A 44 -6.35 -14.75 10.53
N ARG A 45 -6.25 -13.79 11.46
CA ARG A 45 -6.82 -13.91 12.82
C ARG A 45 -8.25 -13.42 12.91
N GLU A 46 -8.63 -12.54 12.00
CA GLU A 46 -9.96 -11.93 11.91
C GLU A 46 -10.40 -11.87 10.45
N LYS A 47 -11.66 -11.46 10.23
CA LYS A 47 -12.15 -11.20 8.88
C LYS A 47 -11.49 -9.96 8.33
N LEU A 48 -10.88 -10.05 7.15
CA LEU A 48 -10.12 -8.97 6.53
C LEU A 48 -10.20 -8.99 5.00
N ILE A 49 -9.85 -7.86 4.39
CA ILE A 49 -9.49 -7.77 2.98
C ILE A 49 -7.97 -7.82 2.88
N LEU A 50 -7.44 -8.85 2.24
CA LEU A 50 -6.00 -9.01 2.08
C LEU A 50 -5.41 -7.92 1.20
N SER A 51 -4.29 -7.33 1.63
CA SER A 51 -3.46 -6.46 0.80
C SER A 51 -1.99 -6.59 1.19
N GLY A 52 -1.11 -6.53 0.20
CA GLY A 52 0.33 -6.67 0.40
C GLY A 52 0.86 -8.10 0.26
N ALA A 53 0.07 -9.04 -0.30
CA ALA A 53 0.56 -10.39 -0.59
C ALA A 53 1.82 -10.37 -1.48
N GLU A 54 1.90 -9.44 -2.41
CA GLU A 54 3.02 -9.25 -3.33
C GLU A 54 4.31 -8.81 -2.62
N ILE A 55 4.20 -8.21 -1.44
CA ILE A 55 5.35 -7.79 -0.62
C ILE A 55 6.06 -9.00 -0.04
N LEU A 56 5.33 -10.08 0.26
CA LEU A 56 5.94 -11.31 0.76
C LEU A 56 6.94 -11.91 -0.24
N GLU A 57 6.69 -11.75 -1.55
CA GLU A 57 7.62 -12.20 -2.59
C GLU A 57 8.96 -11.43 -2.53
N GLU A 58 8.91 -10.16 -2.17
CA GLU A 58 10.12 -9.32 -2.02
C GLU A 58 10.81 -9.57 -0.67
N VAL A 59 10.04 -9.74 0.42
CA VAL A 59 10.59 -10.04 1.76
C VAL A 59 11.28 -11.40 1.77
N PHE A 60 10.68 -12.42 1.13
CA PHE A 60 11.21 -13.78 1.09
C PHE A 60 11.79 -14.14 -0.27
N VAL A 61 12.38 -13.16 -0.95
CA VAL A 61 13.00 -13.37 -2.27
C VAL A 61 14.02 -14.51 -2.23
N GLY A 62 13.95 -15.41 -3.23
CA GLY A 62 14.83 -16.59 -3.35
C GLY A 62 14.38 -17.80 -2.52
N HIS A 63 13.25 -17.74 -1.84
CA HIS A 63 12.68 -18.85 -1.05
C HIS A 63 11.34 -19.32 -1.61
N ALA A 64 10.95 -20.57 -1.28
CA ALA A 64 9.66 -21.10 -1.71
C ALA A 64 8.53 -20.40 -0.95
N LEU A 65 7.63 -19.75 -1.69
CA LEU A 65 6.49 -19.01 -1.18
C LEU A 65 5.23 -19.41 -1.94
N ALA A 66 4.17 -19.75 -1.23
CA ALA A 66 2.85 -19.97 -1.78
C ALA A 66 1.85 -19.01 -1.13
N CYS A 67 1.25 -18.14 -1.95
CA CYS A 67 0.15 -17.24 -1.56
C CYS A 67 -1.11 -17.66 -2.33
N PRO A 68 -2.06 -18.40 -1.72
CA PRO A 68 -3.25 -18.86 -2.42
C PRO A 68 -4.23 -17.74 -2.76
N HIS A 69 -4.09 -16.58 -2.14
CA HIS A 69 -4.98 -15.45 -2.31
C HIS A 69 -4.23 -14.23 -2.83
N LYS A 70 -4.90 -13.44 -3.67
CA LYS A 70 -4.40 -12.16 -4.18
C LYS A 70 -4.88 -10.99 -3.31
N SER A 71 -4.19 -9.86 -3.37
CA SER A 71 -4.68 -8.60 -2.79
C SER A 71 -6.08 -8.28 -3.31
N GLY A 72 -6.99 -7.88 -2.40
CA GLY A 72 -8.42 -7.68 -2.64
C GLY A 72 -9.31 -8.88 -2.23
N ALA A 73 -8.74 -10.06 -1.92
CA ALA A 73 -9.52 -11.18 -1.43
C ALA A 73 -10.06 -10.94 -0.01
N GLU A 74 -11.33 -11.26 0.21
CA GLU A 74 -11.93 -11.29 1.54
C GLU A 74 -11.60 -12.62 2.20
N LEU A 75 -10.96 -12.58 3.38
CA LEU A 75 -10.54 -13.74 4.13
C LEU A 75 -11.27 -13.83 5.45
N ASN A 76 -11.62 -15.07 5.84
CA ASN A 76 -12.19 -15.36 7.15
C ASN A 76 -11.10 -15.75 8.17
N PRO A 77 -11.39 -15.68 9.48
CA PRO A 77 -10.47 -16.18 10.50
C PRO A 77 -10.03 -17.63 10.21
N GLY A 78 -8.73 -17.89 10.37
CA GLY A 78 -8.11 -19.18 10.10
C GLY A 78 -7.67 -19.41 8.65
N ALA A 79 -8.04 -18.54 7.70
CA ALA A 79 -7.60 -18.65 6.32
C ALA A 79 -6.07 -18.50 6.21
N THR A 80 -5.44 -19.36 5.42
CA THR A 80 -4.00 -19.29 5.14
C THR A 80 -3.74 -18.15 4.14
N ILE A 81 -2.93 -17.18 4.54
CA ILE A 81 -2.47 -16.07 3.70
C ILE A 81 -1.27 -16.50 2.87
N ALA A 82 -0.28 -17.11 3.53
CA ALA A 82 0.93 -17.58 2.86
C ALA A 82 1.55 -18.78 3.60
N THR A 83 2.27 -19.59 2.84
CA THR A 83 3.17 -20.65 3.37
C THR A 83 4.55 -20.40 2.78
N ILE A 84 5.57 -20.33 3.64
CA ILE A 84 6.95 -20.01 3.28
C ILE A 84 7.87 -21.12 3.76
N GLN A 85 8.70 -21.68 2.88
CA GLN A 85 9.76 -22.60 3.25
C GLN A 85 11.12 -21.94 3.01
N ALA A 86 11.89 -21.78 4.09
CA ALA A 86 13.18 -21.11 4.06
C ALA A 86 14.07 -21.57 5.22
N PRO A 87 15.37 -21.20 5.23
CA PRO A 87 16.18 -21.31 6.43
C PRO A 87 15.47 -20.66 7.62
N THR A 88 15.42 -21.36 8.75
CA THR A 88 14.68 -20.91 9.93
C THR A 88 15.12 -19.53 10.39
N ARG A 89 16.41 -19.23 10.27
CA ARG A 89 16.96 -17.90 10.58
C ARG A 89 16.34 -16.79 9.71
N ILE A 90 16.11 -17.06 8.44
CA ILE A 90 15.48 -16.11 7.52
C ILE A 90 14.01 -15.89 7.87
N LEU A 91 13.29 -16.96 8.19
CA LEU A 91 11.88 -16.85 8.62
C LEU A 91 11.76 -15.95 9.85
N LEU A 92 12.53 -16.23 10.90
CA LEU A 92 12.47 -15.49 12.16
C LEU A 92 12.92 -14.03 12.02
N SER A 93 14.02 -13.76 11.32
CA SER A 93 14.54 -12.40 11.18
C SER A 93 13.69 -11.50 10.28
N ARG A 94 12.87 -12.07 9.39
CA ARG A 94 12.03 -11.28 8.45
C ARG A 94 10.54 -11.29 8.79
N GLU A 95 10.12 -12.11 9.79
CA GLU A 95 8.73 -12.24 10.20
C GLU A 95 8.09 -10.89 10.52
N ARG A 96 8.73 -10.12 11.40
CA ARG A 96 8.19 -8.84 11.89
C ARG A 96 7.95 -7.86 10.75
N THR A 97 8.92 -7.67 9.88
CA THR A 97 8.79 -6.80 8.71
C THR A 97 7.66 -7.26 7.78
N ALA A 98 7.58 -8.57 7.49
CA ALA A 98 6.51 -9.14 6.68
C ALA A 98 5.12 -8.88 7.28
N LEU A 99 4.95 -9.14 8.57
CA LEU A 99 3.69 -8.94 9.28
C LEU A 99 3.31 -7.47 9.39
N ASN A 100 4.27 -6.57 9.61
CA ASN A 100 4.01 -5.13 9.67
C ASN A 100 3.42 -4.60 8.36
N PHE A 101 3.97 -4.98 7.21
CA PHE A 101 3.40 -4.62 5.91
C PHE A 101 2.01 -5.22 5.71
N LEU A 102 1.83 -6.53 5.93
CA LEU A 102 0.54 -7.18 5.75
C LEU A 102 -0.55 -6.60 6.64
N GLN A 103 -0.26 -6.41 7.93
CA GLN A 103 -1.24 -5.86 8.88
C GLN A 103 -1.65 -4.44 8.52
N ARG A 104 -0.67 -3.57 8.21
CA ARG A 104 -0.96 -2.19 7.82
C ARG A 104 -1.81 -2.12 6.55
N LEU A 105 -1.39 -2.81 5.50
CA LEU A 105 -2.06 -2.73 4.21
C LEU A 105 -3.42 -3.42 4.22
N SER A 106 -3.53 -4.58 4.86
CA SER A 106 -4.82 -5.26 5.01
C SER A 106 -5.77 -4.48 5.92
N GLY A 107 -5.27 -3.79 6.94
CA GLY A 107 -6.06 -2.87 7.77
C GLY A 107 -6.65 -1.72 6.95
N ILE A 108 -5.84 -1.07 6.10
CA ILE A 108 -6.30 -0.02 5.17
C ILE A 108 -7.36 -0.58 4.21
N ALA A 109 -7.10 -1.74 3.59
CA ALA A 109 -8.03 -2.37 2.64
C ALA A 109 -9.36 -2.74 3.33
N THR A 110 -9.28 -3.32 4.51
CA THR A 110 -10.46 -3.74 5.29
C THR A 110 -11.33 -2.54 5.68
N LEU A 111 -10.72 -1.49 6.23
CA LEU A 111 -11.45 -0.26 6.58
C LEU A 111 -12.05 0.39 5.33
N THR A 112 -11.29 0.47 4.24
CA THR A 112 -11.79 1.00 2.96
C THR A 112 -13.02 0.24 2.48
N SER A 113 -13.00 -1.10 2.57
CA SER A 113 -14.12 -1.94 2.14
C SER A 113 -15.39 -1.68 2.93
N GLN A 114 -15.27 -1.33 4.21
CA GLN A 114 -16.43 -0.97 5.04
C GLN A 114 -17.09 0.32 4.53
N TYR A 115 -16.30 1.35 4.20
CA TYR A 115 -16.81 2.60 3.62
C TYR A 115 -17.42 2.37 2.23
N VAL A 116 -16.78 1.57 1.39
CA VAL A 116 -17.31 1.23 0.06
C VAL A 116 -18.66 0.51 0.18
N LYS A 117 -18.76 -0.47 1.10
CA LYS A 117 -20.01 -1.20 1.37
C LYS A 117 -21.11 -0.26 1.93
N ALA A 118 -20.75 0.70 2.77
CA ALA A 118 -21.73 1.64 3.35
C ALA A 118 -22.40 2.53 2.30
N ILE A 119 -21.73 2.85 1.18
CA ILE A 119 -22.26 3.71 0.13
C ILE A 119 -22.73 2.96 -1.12
N GLN A 120 -22.66 1.62 -1.14
CA GLN A 120 -22.96 0.80 -2.33
C GLN A 120 -24.38 1.01 -2.91
N HIS A 121 -25.31 1.55 -2.11
CA HIS A 121 -26.67 1.87 -2.53
C HIS A 121 -26.78 3.25 -3.22
N THR A 122 -25.68 3.97 -3.38
CA THR A 122 -25.61 5.30 -4.00
C THR A 122 -24.74 5.27 -5.26
N ASN A 123 -24.74 6.38 -6.02
CA ASN A 123 -23.82 6.58 -7.15
C ASN A 123 -22.47 7.19 -6.71
N CYS A 124 -22.24 7.34 -5.40
CA CYS A 124 -20.99 7.88 -4.87
C CYS A 124 -19.84 6.88 -4.99
N ARG A 125 -18.61 7.38 -5.04
CA ARG A 125 -17.39 6.58 -5.01
C ARG A 125 -16.49 7.06 -3.89
N ILE A 126 -15.86 6.11 -3.19
CA ILE A 126 -14.79 6.44 -2.25
C ILE A 126 -13.52 6.67 -3.07
N LEU A 127 -12.90 7.83 -2.85
CA LEU A 127 -11.58 8.16 -3.42
C LEU A 127 -10.52 8.02 -2.33
N ASP A 128 -9.33 7.61 -2.72
CA ASP A 128 -8.17 7.64 -1.84
C ASP A 128 -7.74 9.10 -1.54
N THR A 129 -6.80 9.25 -0.63
CA THR A 129 -6.26 10.57 -0.25
C THR A 129 -4.99 10.94 -1.02
N SER A 130 -4.78 12.25 -1.22
CA SER A 130 -3.49 12.79 -1.67
C SER A 130 -2.44 12.87 -0.55
N LYS A 131 -2.78 12.49 0.69
CA LYS A 131 -1.95 12.61 1.89
C LYS A 131 -1.65 11.23 2.52
N PRO A 132 -1.05 10.29 1.78
CA PRO A 132 -0.59 9.01 2.32
C PRO A 132 0.65 9.20 3.19
N THR A 133 1.01 8.14 3.92
CA THR A 133 2.28 8.11 4.67
C THR A 133 3.47 8.32 3.71
N PRO A 134 4.38 9.25 4.05
CA PRO A 134 5.61 9.44 3.26
C PRO A 134 6.37 8.11 3.09
N GLY A 135 6.84 7.86 1.87
CA GLY A 135 7.50 6.60 1.50
C GLY A 135 6.56 5.44 1.18
N LEU A 136 5.36 5.38 1.74
CA LEU A 136 4.41 4.26 1.55
C LEU A 136 3.29 4.53 0.54
N ARG A 137 3.32 5.65 -0.17
CA ARG A 137 2.22 6.09 -1.06
C ARG A 137 1.76 5.00 -2.02
N LEU A 138 2.67 4.35 -2.71
CA LEU A 138 2.34 3.31 -3.69
C LEU A 138 1.59 2.14 -3.03
N LEU A 139 2.07 1.70 -1.87
CA LEU A 139 1.51 0.57 -1.15
C LEU A 139 0.15 0.90 -0.52
N GLU A 140 0.01 2.07 0.10
CA GLU A 140 -1.25 2.48 0.72
C GLU A 140 -2.36 2.75 -0.32
N LYS A 141 -2.00 3.31 -1.48
CA LYS A 141 -2.94 3.46 -2.60
C LYS A 141 -3.36 2.11 -3.19
N ALA A 142 -2.43 1.15 -3.31
CA ALA A 142 -2.77 -0.20 -3.70
C ALA A 142 -3.70 -0.88 -2.68
N ALA A 143 -3.50 -0.63 -1.39
CA ALA A 143 -4.37 -1.14 -0.34
C ALA A 143 -5.78 -0.53 -0.39
N THR A 144 -5.93 0.76 -0.65
CA THR A 144 -7.25 1.39 -0.83
C THR A 144 -7.98 0.85 -2.06
N LEU A 145 -7.25 0.60 -3.16
CA LEU A 145 -7.81 -0.10 -4.33
C LEU A 145 -8.27 -1.51 -4.00
N ALA A 146 -7.46 -2.28 -3.25
CA ALA A 146 -7.80 -3.63 -2.81
C ALA A 146 -9.09 -3.64 -1.96
N GLY A 147 -9.34 -2.56 -1.20
CA GLY A 147 -10.58 -2.33 -0.46
C GLY A 147 -11.78 -1.88 -1.30
N GLY A 148 -11.61 -1.69 -2.63
CA GLY A 148 -12.69 -1.31 -3.55
C GLY A 148 -12.85 0.19 -3.78
N ALA A 149 -11.97 1.04 -3.25
CA ALA A 149 -11.98 2.47 -3.55
C ALA A 149 -11.43 2.78 -4.94
N THR A 150 -11.65 4.00 -5.41
CA THR A 150 -11.08 4.52 -6.66
C THR A 150 -9.85 5.36 -6.33
N THR A 151 -8.80 5.28 -7.14
CA THR A 151 -7.61 6.10 -6.94
C THR A 151 -7.84 7.55 -7.36
N HIS A 152 -7.39 8.46 -6.52
CA HIS A 152 -7.07 9.82 -6.89
C HIS A 152 -5.70 9.87 -7.61
N ARG A 153 -5.24 11.07 -8.04
CA ARG A 153 -3.92 11.22 -8.67
C ARG A 153 -2.81 10.57 -7.85
N MET A 154 -1.85 9.95 -8.53
CA MET A 154 -0.70 9.32 -7.88
C MET A 154 0.30 10.35 -7.38
N ASP A 155 0.57 11.39 -8.18
CA ASP A 155 1.65 12.35 -7.99
C ASP A 155 1.21 13.77 -8.35
N LEU A 156 2.09 14.75 -8.10
CA LEU A 156 1.83 16.16 -8.40
C LEU A 156 1.85 16.48 -9.91
N TYR A 157 2.41 15.60 -10.72
CA TYR A 157 2.53 15.82 -12.17
C TYR A 157 1.32 15.28 -12.97
N VAL A 158 0.36 14.58 -12.34
CA VAL A 158 -0.85 14.05 -13.01
C VAL A 158 -2.01 13.92 -12.01
N PRO A 159 -3.23 14.33 -12.37
CA PRO A 159 -3.70 15.47 -13.16
C PRO A 159 -3.54 16.79 -12.41
N ILE A 160 -3.94 17.90 -13.02
CA ILE A 160 -3.89 19.22 -12.37
C ILE A 160 -4.99 19.30 -11.31
N LEU A 161 -4.60 19.68 -10.08
CA LEU A 161 -5.50 19.94 -8.97
C LEU A 161 -5.25 21.33 -8.41
N THR A 162 -6.20 22.24 -8.57
CA THR A 162 -6.15 23.57 -7.99
C THR A 162 -6.81 23.56 -6.61
N GLN A 163 -6.10 24.02 -5.59
CA GLN A 163 -6.59 24.13 -4.22
C GLN A 163 -6.66 25.62 -3.81
N HIS A 164 -7.39 25.90 -2.70
CA HIS A 164 -7.62 27.29 -2.23
C HIS A 164 -6.34 28.10 -2.04
N HIS A 165 -5.20 27.49 -1.70
CA HIS A 165 -3.92 28.19 -1.56
C HIS A 165 -3.22 28.49 -2.90
N HIS A 166 -3.60 27.83 -3.99
CA HIS A 166 -3.08 28.16 -5.32
C HIS A 166 -3.71 29.46 -5.88
N THR A 167 -4.94 29.75 -5.49
CA THR A 167 -5.68 30.94 -5.98
C THR A 167 -5.03 32.27 -5.59
N PRO A 168 -4.66 32.50 -4.31
CA PRO A 168 -3.93 33.71 -3.93
C PRO A 168 -2.55 33.78 -4.56
N ALA A 169 -1.85 32.63 -4.66
CA ALA A 169 -0.50 32.58 -5.27
C ALA A 169 -0.50 32.86 -6.77
N ALA A 170 -1.60 32.57 -7.47
CA ALA A 170 -1.76 32.84 -8.90
C ALA A 170 -2.45 34.18 -9.21
N ALA A 171 -2.76 34.98 -8.16
CA ALA A 171 -3.54 36.22 -8.21
C ALA A 171 -4.98 36.11 -8.73
N GLN A 172 -5.33 35.09 -9.50
CA GLN A 172 -6.70 34.83 -9.97
C GLN A 172 -6.88 33.36 -10.39
N HIS A 173 -8.09 32.80 -10.20
CA HIS A 173 -8.44 31.44 -10.65
C HIS A 173 -8.21 31.22 -12.16
N HIS A 174 -8.57 32.20 -12.97
CA HIS A 174 -8.46 32.14 -14.44
C HIS A 174 -7.00 32.00 -14.89
N ALA A 175 -6.06 32.77 -14.32
CA ALA A 175 -4.64 32.70 -14.66
C ALA A 175 -3.97 31.37 -14.36
N ALA A 176 -4.48 30.60 -13.42
CA ALA A 176 -3.98 29.25 -13.14
C ALA A 176 -4.40 28.24 -14.23
N PHE A 177 -5.59 28.42 -14.82
CA PHE A 177 -6.09 27.57 -15.91
C PHE A 177 -5.47 27.91 -17.27
N GLU A 178 -5.29 29.18 -17.58
CA GLU A 178 -4.70 29.62 -18.86
C GLU A 178 -3.26 29.16 -19.06
N LYS A 179 -2.54 28.93 -17.96
CA LYS A 179 -1.15 28.41 -17.99
C LYS A 179 -1.05 26.89 -18.14
N THR A 180 -2.19 26.19 -18.26
CA THR A 180 -2.21 24.72 -18.40
C THR A 180 -1.82 24.34 -19.83
N PRO A 181 -0.75 23.54 -20.03
CA PRO A 181 -0.38 23.09 -21.37
C PRO A 181 -1.48 22.23 -22.00
N PRO A 182 -1.78 22.37 -23.30
CA PRO A 182 -2.83 21.62 -23.99
C PRO A 182 -2.58 20.10 -24.05
N ALA A 183 -1.37 19.64 -23.76
CA ALA A 183 -1.00 18.23 -23.75
C ALA A 183 -1.64 17.39 -22.63
N HIS A 184 -2.30 18.00 -21.66
CA HIS A 184 -2.90 17.29 -20.51
C HIS A 184 -4.41 17.08 -20.64
N GLY A 185 -5.02 17.32 -21.81
CA GLY A 185 -6.46 17.14 -22.09
C GLY A 185 -7.37 17.90 -21.11
N PRO A 186 -8.68 17.85 -21.25
CA PRO A 186 -9.62 18.30 -20.23
C PRO A 186 -9.60 17.30 -19.06
N ALA A 187 -8.53 17.32 -18.28
CA ALA A 187 -8.48 16.67 -17.00
C ALA A 187 -9.58 17.31 -16.15
N ALA A 188 -10.44 16.47 -15.57
CA ALA A 188 -11.50 16.90 -14.71
C ALA A 188 -10.94 17.91 -13.68
N SER A 189 -11.27 19.19 -13.85
CA SER A 189 -10.95 20.22 -12.89
C SER A 189 -11.93 20.02 -11.72
N GLU A 190 -11.51 19.31 -10.69
CA GLU A 190 -12.23 19.30 -9.42
C GLU A 190 -12.03 20.66 -8.72
N ALA A 191 -12.76 21.67 -9.16
CA ALA A 191 -12.96 22.88 -8.39
C ALA A 191 -13.92 22.53 -7.26
N ARG A 192 -13.41 22.34 -6.02
CA ARG A 192 -14.29 22.31 -4.85
C ARG A 192 -14.81 23.74 -4.62
N PRO A 193 -16.14 23.95 -4.58
CA PRO A 193 -16.68 25.22 -4.18
C PRO A 193 -16.24 25.50 -2.73
N THR A 194 -15.72 26.70 -2.51
CA THR A 194 -15.46 27.22 -1.17
C THR A 194 -16.81 27.33 -0.46
N GLN A 195 -17.10 26.49 0.53
CA GLN A 195 -18.14 26.80 1.50
C GLN A 195 -17.71 28.08 2.21
N LYS A 196 -18.44 29.16 1.99
CA LYS A 196 -18.42 30.33 2.87
C LYS A 196 -19.03 29.87 4.19
N HIS A 197 -18.23 29.83 5.24
CA HIS A 197 -18.75 29.84 6.58
C HIS A 197 -19.05 31.29 6.89
N ASP A 198 -20.35 31.64 6.93
CA ASP A 198 -20.88 32.83 7.59
C ASP A 198 -20.81 32.61 9.12
#